data_43dccc79c2565635ab526c9c2c6f9fe1
#
_entry.id   43dccc79c2565635ab526c9c2c6f9fe1
#
_cell.length_a   1.000
_cell.length_b   1.000
_cell.length_c   1.000
_cell.angle_alpha   90.00
_cell.angle_beta   90.00
_cell.angle_gamma   90.00
#
_symmetry.space_group_name_H-M   'P 1'
#
loop_
_entity.id
_entity.type
_entity.pdbx_description
1 polymer ?
#
loop_
_entity_poly.entity_id
_entity_poly.type
_entity_poly.pdbx_seq_one_letter_code
_entity_poly.pdbx_strand_id
1 'polypeptide(L)'
;MTSNKKDPVLVVLQMTGAYDALNTFIPYSDPHYMDHRPVVNIAPEDVLAVDDKVGFHPAMAPIKEMYDQGKVAVLQGIGYPNPNRSHFRSLDIWHTAEPEKMISDGWLGKAIRDIDPNKENILTAVNFGRGLPRALAASGVSVASVGDLSNYGVLTGIQGADDRSEALDIFARMYAPMIGTGAVSDYLSQTGLDALKGADILSDAPKTYSSSVEYGGSPLAQWIKNIAQVHLADFGTRIFYTGVNPGTFDTHANENITLPKLWGDVSNAVSDFYQDLKEHNANEEVVILLFTEFGRRVVDNGSGTDHGSGSVAFMIGDGVKGGLYGEYPSLEPEKLDSGDLHWNNDFRRTYATILEQWMGLDANPILGDTYEQFDFIR
;
A
#
# COMPACT_ATOMS: atom_id res chain seq x y z
N MET A 1 13.03 -33.17 0.55
CA MET A 1 12.91 -32.15 -0.52
C MET A 1 12.70 -30.84 0.21
N THR A 2 13.72 -30.02 0.35
CA THR A 2 13.57 -28.66 0.86
C THR A 2 12.77 -27.89 -0.17
N SER A 3 11.54 -27.50 0.18
CA SER A 3 10.74 -26.57 -0.59
C SER A 3 11.60 -25.31 -0.78
N ASN A 4 11.90 -25.00 -2.03
CA ASN A 4 12.55 -23.73 -2.40
C ASN A 4 11.49 -22.62 -2.29
N LYS A 5 10.97 -22.41 -1.07
CA LYS A 5 9.99 -21.35 -0.80
C LYS A 5 10.74 -20.04 -0.97
N LYS A 6 10.32 -19.23 -1.94
CA LYS A 6 10.86 -17.88 -2.10
C LYS A 6 10.57 -17.03 -0.85
N ASP A 7 11.37 -16.03 -0.65
CA ASP A 7 11.18 -15.09 0.45
C ASP A 7 9.85 -14.34 0.33
N PRO A 8 9.10 -14.14 1.43
CA PRO A 8 7.83 -13.43 1.40
C PRO A 8 7.99 -11.96 0.99
N VAL A 9 7.09 -11.49 0.15
CA VAL A 9 7.05 -10.14 -0.39
C VAL A 9 5.78 -9.43 0.05
N LEU A 10 5.92 -8.19 0.49
CA LEU A 10 4.81 -7.30 0.84
C LEU A 10 4.67 -6.20 -0.22
N VAL A 11 3.48 -6.08 -0.79
CA VAL A 11 3.09 -4.93 -1.62
C VAL A 11 2.14 -4.06 -0.82
N VAL A 12 2.47 -2.79 -0.66
CA VAL A 12 1.62 -1.80 0.04
C VAL A 12 0.98 -0.87 -0.97
N LEU A 13 -0.36 -0.88 -1.01
CA LEU A 13 -1.18 -0.01 -1.85
C LEU A 13 -1.89 1.02 -0.97
N GLN A 14 -1.44 2.27 -1.01
CA GLN A 14 -2.02 3.36 -0.23
C GLN A 14 -3.01 4.15 -1.08
N MET A 15 -4.29 4.11 -0.68
CA MET A 15 -5.39 4.84 -1.34
C MET A 15 -5.61 6.18 -0.63
N THR A 16 -4.78 7.18 -0.92
CA THR A 16 -4.83 8.49 -0.27
C THR A 16 -6.10 9.27 -0.60
N GLY A 17 -6.58 9.99 0.40
CA GLY A 17 -7.79 10.80 0.33
C GLY A 17 -8.93 10.24 1.18
N ALA A 18 -8.63 9.22 2.02
CA ALA A 18 -9.62 8.68 2.94
C ALA A 18 -10.88 8.17 2.21
N TYR A 19 -10.77 7.06 1.50
CA TYR A 19 -11.94 6.51 0.81
C TYR A 19 -13.12 6.26 1.76
N ASP A 20 -14.32 6.37 1.21
CA ASP A 20 -15.53 6.12 1.96
C ASP A 20 -15.67 4.63 2.30
N ALA A 21 -15.42 4.29 3.56
CA ALA A 21 -15.49 2.91 4.04
C ALA A 21 -16.87 2.30 3.90
N LEU A 22 -17.96 3.10 4.13
CA LEU A 22 -19.33 2.64 4.05
C LEU A 22 -19.79 2.40 2.61
N ASN A 23 -19.20 3.08 1.62
CA ASN A 23 -19.45 2.84 0.19
C ASN A 23 -18.38 1.98 -0.47
N THR A 24 -17.38 1.55 0.29
CA THR A 24 -16.37 0.56 -0.15
C THR A 24 -16.75 -0.86 0.24
N PHE A 25 -17.09 -1.05 1.52
CA PHE A 25 -17.61 -2.29 2.06
C PHE A 25 -18.91 -1.99 2.80
N ILE A 26 -20.02 -2.27 2.16
CA ILE A 26 -21.33 -1.67 2.38
C ILE A 26 -22.16 -2.51 3.34
N PRO A 27 -22.66 -1.95 4.46
CA PRO A 27 -23.57 -2.65 5.37
C PRO A 27 -25.02 -2.53 4.85
N TYR A 28 -25.30 -3.10 3.70
CA TYR A 28 -26.51 -2.86 2.91
C TYR A 28 -27.81 -3.32 3.59
N SER A 29 -27.74 -4.18 4.59
CA SER A 29 -28.92 -4.59 5.36
C SER A 29 -29.17 -3.74 6.61
N ASP A 30 -28.23 -2.87 7.00
CA ASP A 30 -28.40 -1.96 8.14
C ASP A 30 -29.31 -0.78 7.72
N PRO A 31 -30.49 -0.61 8.33
CA PRO A 31 -31.39 0.49 7.97
C PRO A 31 -30.76 1.88 8.18
N HIS A 32 -29.85 2.02 9.13
CA HIS A 32 -29.14 3.28 9.37
C HIS A 32 -28.23 3.69 8.21
N TYR A 33 -27.77 2.74 7.39
CA TYR A 33 -26.95 3.06 6.21
C TYR A 33 -27.75 3.93 5.22
N MET A 34 -28.97 3.53 4.91
CA MET A 34 -29.84 4.29 4.00
C MET A 34 -30.31 5.60 4.63
N ASP A 35 -30.62 5.60 5.93
CA ASP A 35 -31.09 6.78 6.66
C ASP A 35 -30.01 7.88 6.73
N HIS A 36 -28.75 7.48 6.94
CA HIS A 36 -27.63 8.41 7.01
C HIS A 36 -27.12 8.87 5.64
N ARG A 37 -27.43 8.14 4.58
CA ARG A 37 -26.91 8.37 3.23
C ARG A 37 -27.99 8.51 2.17
N PRO A 38 -28.88 9.50 2.32
CA PRO A 38 -30.00 9.66 1.39
C PRO A 38 -29.58 9.96 -0.05
N VAL A 39 -28.34 10.44 -0.27
CA VAL A 39 -27.86 10.85 -1.60
C VAL A 39 -26.77 9.93 -2.15
N VAL A 40 -25.81 9.50 -1.30
CA VAL A 40 -24.66 8.73 -1.79
C VAL A 40 -24.75 7.22 -1.51
N ASN A 41 -25.89 6.73 -1.00
CA ASN A 41 -26.06 5.29 -0.79
C ASN A 41 -25.99 4.49 -2.10
N ILE A 42 -25.68 3.21 -1.95
CA ILE A 42 -25.73 2.22 -3.02
C ILE A 42 -26.92 1.31 -2.74
N ALA A 43 -27.78 1.12 -3.74
CA ALA A 43 -28.97 0.28 -3.59
C ALA A 43 -28.59 -1.17 -3.24
N PRO A 44 -29.29 -1.83 -2.30
CA PRO A 44 -28.94 -3.18 -1.86
C PRO A 44 -28.82 -4.20 -3.00
N GLU A 45 -29.62 -4.06 -4.06
CA GLU A 45 -29.59 -4.92 -5.24
C GLU A 45 -28.34 -4.76 -6.11
N ASP A 46 -27.62 -3.63 -5.99
CA ASP A 46 -26.38 -3.37 -6.72
C ASP A 46 -25.12 -3.83 -5.94
N VAL A 47 -25.27 -4.10 -4.63
CA VAL A 47 -24.13 -4.49 -3.78
C VAL A 47 -23.65 -5.88 -4.14
N LEU A 48 -22.34 -6.06 -4.24
CA LEU A 48 -21.72 -7.38 -4.39
C LEU A 48 -21.67 -8.09 -3.04
N ALA A 49 -22.78 -8.73 -2.67
CA ALA A 49 -22.98 -9.32 -1.35
C ALA A 49 -21.92 -10.35 -0.98
N VAL A 50 -21.45 -10.30 0.27
CA VAL A 50 -20.55 -11.27 0.90
C VAL A 50 -21.35 -12.22 1.78
N ASP A 51 -22.28 -11.69 2.54
CA ASP A 51 -23.26 -12.39 3.36
C ASP A 51 -24.59 -11.63 3.31
N ASP A 52 -25.50 -11.88 4.26
CA ASP A 52 -26.81 -11.22 4.37
C ASP A 52 -26.72 -9.79 4.95
N LYS A 53 -25.53 -9.29 5.28
CA LYS A 53 -25.33 -8.00 5.96
C LYS A 53 -24.47 -7.03 5.18
N VAL A 54 -23.35 -7.51 4.63
CA VAL A 54 -22.32 -6.67 4.05
C VAL A 54 -21.91 -7.13 2.66
N GLY A 55 -21.35 -6.23 1.88
CA GLY A 55 -20.83 -6.55 0.56
C GLY A 55 -19.92 -5.46 0.01
N PHE A 56 -19.26 -5.77 -1.09
CA PHE A 56 -18.36 -4.84 -1.78
C PHE A 56 -19.14 -3.86 -2.66
N HIS A 57 -18.52 -2.71 -2.90
CA HIS A 57 -18.95 -1.75 -3.90
C HIS A 57 -19.08 -2.42 -5.29
N PRO A 58 -20.09 -2.11 -6.12
CA PRO A 58 -20.30 -2.74 -7.44
C PRO A 58 -19.07 -2.72 -8.37
N ALA A 59 -18.29 -1.64 -8.32
CA ALA A 59 -17.08 -1.51 -9.14
C ALA A 59 -15.90 -2.37 -8.66
N MET A 60 -16.01 -3.06 -7.53
CA MET A 60 -14.97 -3.93 -6.98
C MET A 60 -15.15 -5.41 -7.38
N ALA A 61 -15.86 -5.70 -8.47
CA ALA A 61 -16.14 -7.06 -8.91
C ALA A 61 -14.88 -7.96 -9.02
N PRO A 62 -13.75 -7.51 -9.59
CA PRO A 62 -12.52 -8.31 -9.61
C PRO A 62 -11.98 -8.67 -8.21
N ILE A 63 -11.99 -7.73 -7.26
CA ILE A 63 -11.59 -8.02 -5.85
C ILE A 63 -12.60 -8.95 -5.19
N LYS A 64 -13.92 -8.77 -5.46
CA LYS A 64 -14.96 -9.68 -4.95
C LYS A 64 -14.77 -11.10 -5.45
N GLU A 65 -14.40 -11.27 -6.73
CA GLU A 65 -14.08 -12.59 -7.28
C GLU A 65 -12.88 -13.24 -6.55
N MET A 66 -11.85 -12.47 -6.25
CA MET A 66 -10.73 -12.94 -5.43
C MET A 66 -11.15 -13.29 -4.00
N TYR A 67 -12.10 -12.53 -3.42
CA TYR A 67 -12.69 -12.83 -2.12
C TYR A 67 -13.42 -14.18 -2.13
N ASP A 68 -14.22 -14.45 -3.14
CA ASP A 68 -14.93 -15.72 -3.31
C ASP A 68 -13.99 -16.92 -3.47
N GLN A 69 -12.77 -16.67 -3.95
CA GLN A 69 -11.69 -17.65 -3.99
C GLN A 69 -10.92 -17.78 -2.67
N GLY A 70 -11.33 -17.07 -1.61
CA GLY A 70 -10.70 -17.12 -0.29
C GLY A 70 -9.33 -16.43 -0.23
N LYS A 71 -9.09 -15.40 -1.06
CA LYS A 71 -7.81 -14.69 -1.21
C LYS A 71 -7.84 -13.24 -0.72
N VAL A 72 -8.96 -12.79 -0.18
CA VAL A 72 -9.11 -11.44 0.36
C VAL A 72 -9.61 -11.51 1.80
N ALA A 73 -8.85 -10.96 2.73
CA ALA A 73 -9.28 -10.68 4.10
C ALA A 73 -9.75 -9.22 4.17
N VAL A 74 -10.97 -9.01 4.62
CA VAL A 74 -11.57 -7.69 4.85
C VAL A 74 -11.39 -7.34 6.33
N LEU A 75 -10.62 -6.31 6.62
CA LEU A 75 -10.32 -5.85 7.98
C LEU A 75 -11.27 -4.72 8.34
N GLN A 76 -12.27 -5.02 9.14
CA GLN A 76 -13.38 -4.13 9.45
C GLN A 76 -13.05 -3.20 10.63
N GLY A 77 -13.55 -1.97 10.60
CA GLY A 77 -13.42 -1.02 11.70
C GLY A 77 -11.98 -0.66 12.05
N ILE A 78 -11.11 -0.54 11.05
CA ILE A 78 -9.70 -0.20 11.24
C ILE A 78 -9.54 1.28 11.54
N GLY A 79 -8.73 1.61 12.54
CA GLY A 79 -8.39 2.96 12.94
C GLY A 79 -7.35 2.99 14.05
N TYR A 80 -7.35 4.04 14.85
CA TYR A 80 -6.41 4.22 15.97
C TYR A 80 -6.99 5.16 17.06
N PRO A 81 -6.45 5.11 18.28
CA PRO A 81 -6.90 5.96 19.39
C PRO A 81 -6.75 7.46 19.06
N ASN A 82 -7.74 8.27 19.45
CA ASN A 82 -7.78 9.72 19.20
C ASN A 82 -7.60 10.06 17.71
N PRO A 83 -8.48 9.57 16.83
CA PRO A 83 -8.32 9.70 15.39
C PRO A 83 -8.25 11.17 14.97
N ASN A 84 -7.38 11.45 14.01
CA ASN A 84 -7.19 12.78 13.43
C ASN A 84 -7.77 12.85 12.02
N ARG A 85 -8.58 13.85 11.74
CA ARG A 85 -9.23 14.05 10.44
C ARG A 85 -8.39 14.84 9.43
N SER A 86 -7.12 15.10 9.75
CA SER A 86 -6.17 15.71 8.81
C SER A 86 -5.42 14.62 8.05
N HIS A 87 -5.49 14.61 6.74
CA HIS A 87 -4.74 13.69 5.89
C HIS A 87 -3.25 13.66 6.25
N PHE A 88 -2.63 14.82 6.43
CA PHE A 88 -1.21 14.92 6.76
C PHE A 88 -0.86 14.20 8.06
N ARG A 89 -1.63 14.46 9.15
CA ARG A 89 -1.34 13.84 10.44
C ARG A 89 -1.68 12.35 10.44
N SER A 90 -2.80 11.96 9.84
CA SER A 90 -3.18 10.54 9.78
C SER A 90 -2.23 9.73 8.92
N LEU A 91 -1.82 10.25 7.77
CA LEU A 91 -0.76 9.62 6.96
C LEU A 91 0.54 9.46 7.75
N ASP A 92 0.93 10.49 8.51
CA ASP A 92 2.10 10.43 9.37
C ASP A 92 1.99 9.30 10.39
N ILE A 93 0.82 9.15 11.03
CA ILE A 93 0.53 8.08 12.00
C ILE A 93 0.60 6.69 11.35
N TRP A 94 -0.05 6.50 10.21
CA TRP A 94 0.00 5.24 9.48
C TRP A 94 1.41 4.90 8.98
N HIS A 95 2.17 5.90 8.55
CA HIS A 95 3.54 5.70 8.07
C HIS A 95 4.53 5.36 9.19
N THR A 96 4.31 5.90 10.39
CA THR A 96 5.23 5.69 11.51
C THR A 96 4.76 4.65 12.51
N ALA A 97 3.49 4.26 12.46
CA ALA A 97 2.79 3.47 13.47
C ALA A 97 2.74 4.15 14.86
N GLU A 98 2.89 5.51 14.91
CA GLU A 98 3.00 6.25 16.17
C GLU A 98 1.95 7.38 16.23
N PRO A 99 0.81 7.15 16.93
CA PRO A 99 -0.28 8.14 17.00
C PRO A 99 0.00 9.29 17.96
N GLU A 100 0.84 9.09 18.98
CA GLU A 100 1.02 10.07 20.04
C GLU A 100 2.14 11.08 19.76
N LYS A 101 3.22 10.64 19.13
CA LYS A 101 4.44 11.43 18.90
C LYS A 101 4.70 11.65 17.41
N MET A 102 5.50 12.66 17.13
CA MET A 102 6.10 12.87 15.80
C MET A 102 7.46 12.18 15.80
N ILE A 103 7.62 11.11 15.01
CA ILE A 103 8.90 10.41 14.85
C ILE A 103 9.34 10.42 13.39
N SER A 104 10.65 10.25 13.13
CA SER A 104 11.21 10.31 11.78
C SER A 104 11.08 9.01 11.02
N ASP A 105 11.27 7.88 11.71
CA ASP A 105 11.41 6.58 11.08
C ASP A 105 10.04 5.94 10.81
N GLY A 106 9.81 5.57 9.55
CA GLY A 106 8.64 4.82 9.13
C GLY A 106 8.74 3.34 9.52
N TRP A 107 7.59 2.68 9.70
CA TRP A 107 7.54 1.28 10.11
C TRP A 107 8.17 0.33 9.09
N LEU A 108 7.98 0.58 7.80
CA LEU A 108 8.64 -0.21 6.74
C LEU A 108 10.12 0.09 6.66
N GLY A 109 10.54 1.36 6.90
CA GLY A 109 11.96 1.69 6.97
C GLY A 109 12.68 0.93 8.08
N LYS A 110 12.05 0.77 9.25
CA LYS A 110 12.57 -0.09 10.33
C LYS A 110 12.59 -1.57 9.91
N ALA A 111 11.52 -2.06 9.26
CA ALA A 111 11.46 -3.43 8.75
C ALA A 111 12.58 -3.71 7.70
N ILE A 112 12.83 -2.79 6.78
CA ILE A 112 13.92 -2.91 5.79
C ILE A 112 15.28 -3.07 6.48
N ARG A 113 15.53 -2.29 7.52
CA ARG A 113 16.76 -2.37 8.31
C ARG A 113 16.95 -3.75 8.95
N ASP A 114 15.85 -4.38 9.38
CA ASP A 114 15.90 -5.72 10.00
C ASP A 114 15.99 -6.83 8.94
N ILE A 115 15.43 -6.63 7.74
CA ILE A 115 15.55 -7.57 6.61
C ILE A 115 16.98 -7.57 6.05
N ASP A 116 17.59 -6.41 5.91
CA ASP A 116 18.93 -6.23 5.34
C ASP A 116 19.84 -5.38 6.25
N PRO A 117 20.27 -5.91 7.40
CA PRO A 117 21.05 -5.17 8.38
C PRO A 117 22.44 -4.79 7.86
N ASN A 118 22.97 -5.53 6.90
CA ASN A 118 24.29 -5.29 6.30
C ASN A 118 24.24 -4.36 5.08
N LYS A 119 23.02 -4.00 4.61
CA LYS A 119 22.81 -3.17 3.41
C LYS A 119 23.41 -3.78 2.14
N GLU A 120 23.24 -5.08 1.98
CA GLU A 120 23.79 -5.84 0.85
C GLU A 120 22.96 -5.65 -0.42
N ASN A 121 21.61 -5.44 -0.26
CA ASN A 121 20.68 -5.24 -1.35
C ASN A 121 20.05 -3.83 -1.32
N ILE A 122 20.46 -2.95 -2.20
CA ILE A 122 19.93 -1.59 -2.35
C ILE A 122 18.47 -1.58 -2.87
N LEU A 123 17.98 -2.71 -3.37
CA LEU A 123 16.61 -2.91 -3.87
C LEU A 123 15.76 -3.76 -2.90
N THR A 124 16.13 -3.90 -1.64
CA THR A 124 15.32 -4.56 -0.60
C THR A 124 13.91 -3.98 -0.55
N ALA A 125 13.77 -2.68 -0.82
CA ALA A 125 12.48 -2.03 -1.01
C ALA A 125 12.49 -1.08 -2.21
N VAL A 126 11.36 -1.04 -2.93
CA VAL A 126 11.14 -0.14 -4.08
C VAL A 126 9.78 0.54 -3.96
N ASN A 127 9.77 1.86 -4.15
CA ASN A 127 8.55 2.65 -4.26
C ASN A 127 8.29 3.04 -5.72
N PHE A 128 7.06 2.84 -6.17
CA PHE A 128 6.59 3.35 -7.45
C PHE A 128 5.59 4.49 -7.24
N GLY A 129 5.94 5.68 -7.72
CA GLY A 129 5.15 6.90 -7.54
C GLY A 129 6.01 8.14 -7.35
N ARG A 130 5.38 9.26 -7.00
CA ARG A 130 6.08 10.53 -6.79
C ARG A 130 6.53 10.68 -5.35
N GLY A 131 7.83 10.89 -5.15
CA GLY A 131 8.44 11.08 -3.84
C GLY A 131 8.58 9.76 -3.07
N LEU A 132 9.24 9.81 -1.93
CA LEU A 132 9.43 8.67 -1.04
C LEU A 132 8.42 8.75 0.11
N PRO A 133 7.50 7.78 0.25
CA PRO A 133 6.60 7.71 1.40
C PRO A 133 7.37 7.61 2.71
N ARG A 134 6.93 8.36 3.72
CA ARG A 134 7.58 8.35 5.04
C ARG A 134 7.62 6.93 5.65
N ALA A 135 6.66 6.09 5.32
CA ALA A 135 6.64 4.70 5.76
C ALA A 135 7.93 3.94 5.46
N LEU A 136 8.58 4.24 4.33
CA LEU A 136 9.82 3.61 3.88
C LEU A 136 11.09 4.32 4.40
N ALA A 137 10.96 5.51 4.97
CA ALA A 137 12.09 6.30 5.40
C ALA A 137 12.58 5.87 6.79
N ALA A 138 13.86 5.54 6.92
CA ALA A 138 14.52 5.36 8.21
C ALA A 138 16.00 5.70 8.11
N SER A 139 16.61 6.06 9.23
CA SER A 139 18.04 6.36 9.26
C SER A 139 18.89 5.19 8.79
N GLY A 140 19.72 5.43 7.80
CA GLY A 140 20.64 4.44 7.23
C GLY A 140 19.99 3.40 6.31
N VAL A 141 18.76 3.62 5.86
CA VAL A 141 18.05 2.77 4.89
C VAL A 141 18.00 3.47 3.54
N SER A 142 18.34 2.74 2.48
CA SER A 142 18.22 3.19 1.09
C SER A 142 17.00 2.55 0.46
N VAL A 143 16.17 3.36 -0.23
CA VAL A 143 15.00 2.88 -0.96
C VAL A 143 14.96 3.54 -2.33
N ALA A 144 14.83 2.76 -3.39
CA ALA A 144 14.60 3.28 -4.72
C ALA A 144 13.17 3.84 -4.86
N SER A 145 13.04 5.10 -5.26
CA SER A 145 11.74 5.72 -5.54
C SER A 145 11.63 6.10 -7.01
N VAL A 146 10.75 5.42 -7.73
CA VAL A 146 10.67 5.40 -9.19
C VAL A 146 9.36 6.02 -9.65
N GLY A 147 9.42 7.14 -10.35
CA GLY A 147 8.24 7.76 -10.96
C GLY A 147 7.82 7.10 -12.27
N ASP A 148 8.83 6.75 -13.08
CA ASP A 148 8.68 6.09 -14.38
C ASP A 148 9.86 5.14 -14.59
N LEU A 149 9.59 3.85 -14.63
CA LEU A 149 10.63 2.82 -14.77
C LEU A 149 11.32 2.85 -16.13
N SER A 150 10.61 3.24 -17.19
CA SER A 150 11.17 3.32 -18.55
C SER A 150 12.21 4.44 -18.71
N ASN A 151 12.09 5.47 -17.87
CA ASN A 151 12.99 6.63 -17.83
C ASN A 151 13.74 6.76 -16.50
N TYR A 152 13.75 5.69 -15.71
CA TYR A 152 14.44 5.69 -14.41
C TYR A 152 15.94 5.57 -14.61
N GLY A 153 16.68 6.42 -13.93
CA GLY A 153 18.14 6.41 -13.96
C GLY A 153 18.74 7.78 -13.77
N VAL A 154 20.02 7.80 -13.44
CA VAL A 154 20.83 9.01 -13.40
C VAL A 154 21.23 9.36 -14.83
N LEU A 155 21.08 10.64 -15.22
CA LEU A 155 21.51 11.15 -16.52
C LEU A 155 20.78 10.51 -17.73
N THR A 156 19.52 10.17 -17.60
CA THR A 156 18.71 9.58 -18.69
C THR A 156 18.57 10.48 -19.91
N GLY A 157 18.81 11.78 -19.78
CA GLY A 157 18.84 12.75 -20.89
C GLY A 157 20.07 12.61 -21.81
N ILE A 158 21.09 11.84 -21.41
CA ILE A 158 22.28 11.61 -22.22
C ILE A 158 22.06 10.39 -23.11
N GLN A 159 21.97 10.62 -24.41
CA GLN A 159 21.56 9.59 -25.40
C GLN A 159 22.72 8.68 -25.87
N GLY A 160 23.97 9.12 -25.76
CA GLY A 160 25.15 8.33 -26.12
C GLY A 160 25.56 7.39 -25.00
N ALA A 161 25.72 6.10 -25.26
CA ALA A 161 26.16 5.13 -24.25
C ALA A 161 27.54 5.49 -23.65
N ASP A 162 28.47 5.94 -24.49
CA ASP A 162 29.81 6.35 -24.06
C ASP A 162 29.76 7.65 -23.26
N ASP A 163 28.99 8.65 -23.72
CA ASP A 163 28.80 9.94 -23.02
C ASP A 163 28.11 9.73 -21.65
N ARG A 164 27.13 8.82 -21.60
CA ARG A 164 26.48 8.45 -20.33
C ARG A 164 27.43 7.74 -19.39
N SER A 165 28.26 6.82 -19.89
CA SER A 165 29.26 6.12 -19.10
C SER A 165 30.30 7.09 -18.50
N GLU A 166 30.79 8.06 -19.29
CA GLU A 166 31.70 9.10 -18.82
C GLU A 166 31.05 9.99 -17.75
N ALA A 167 29.80 10.41 -17.97
CA ALA A 167 29.06 11.23 -17.01
C ALA A 167 28.78 10.49 -15.70
N LEU A 168 28.46 9.18 -15.76
CA LEU A 168 28.32 8.31 -14.59
C LEU A 168 29.62 8.13 -13.80
N ASP A 169 30.76 8.02 -14.51
CA ASP A 169 32.08 7.94 -13.88
C ASP A 169 32.45 9.28 -13.20
N ILE A 170 32.11 10.40 -13.80
CA ILE A 170 32.25 11.72 -13.17
C ILE A 170 31.38 11.81 -11.91
N PHE A 171 30.11 11.40 -12.00
CA PHE A 171 29.19 11.38 -10.85
C PHE A 171 29.74 10.54 -9.71
N ALA A 172 30.19 9.30 -9.99
CA ALA A 172 30.79 8.41 -9.00
C ALA A 172 32.04 9.03 -8.37
N ARG A 173 32.89 9.68 -9.16
CA ARG A 173 34.08 10.40 -8.66
C ARG A 173 33.77 11.63 -7.80
N MET A 174 32.62 12.27 -8.00
CA MET A 174 32.18 13.37 -7.14
C MET A 174 31.74 12.91 -5.75
N TYR A 175 31.11 11.73 -5.65
CA TYR A 175 30.58 11.22 -4.40
C TYR A 175 31.57 10.33 -3.63
N ALA A 176 32.34 9.48 -4.29
CA ALA A 176 33.25 8.54 -3.65
C ALA A 176 34.27 9.18 -2.70
N PRO A 177 34.92 10.34 -3.02
CA PRO A 177 35.91 10.96 -2.13
C PRO A 177 35.32 11.54 -0.84
N MET A 178 34.01 11.71 -0.74
CA MET A 178 33.36 12.26 0.45
C MET A 178 33.12 11.20 1.52
N ILE A 179 33.24 9.91 1.18
CA ILE A 179 33.11 8.79 2.12
C ILE A 179 34.30 8.82 3.09
N GLY A 180 34.02 8.74 4.39
CA GLY A 180 35.05 8.82 5.46
C GLY A 180 35.34 10.25 5.92
N THR A 181 34.67 11.27 5.39
CA THR A 181 34.88 12.69 5.76
C THR A 181 33.96 13.20 6.85
N GLY A 182 32.90 12.45 7.19
CA GLY A 182 31.94 12.74 8.27
C GLY A 182 30.57 12.14 7.99
N ALA A 183 29.80 11.92 9.04
CA ALA A 183 28.54 11.17 8.99
C ALA A 183 27.53 11.68 7.95
N VAL A 184 27.42 13.00 7.77
CA VAL A 184 26.50 13.60 6.77
C VAL A 184 27.03 13.37 5.35
N SER A 185 28.33 13.57 5.14
CA SER A 185 28.98 13.36 3.84
C SER A 185 28.93 11.89 3.45
N ASP A 186 29.19 10.99 4.39
CA ASP A 186 29.11 9.55 4.18
C ASP A 186 27.70 9.11 3.78
N TYR A 187 26.69 9.61 4.49
CA TYR A 187 25.28 9.33 4.18
C TYR A 187 24.89 9.82 2.78
N LEU A 188 25.19 11.07 2.43
CA LEU A 188 24.87 11.64 1.12
C LEU A 188 25.60 10.92 -0.02
N SER A 189 26.86 10.60 0.19
CA SER A 189 27.69 9.92 -0.82
C SER A 189 27.23 8.49 -1.05
N GLN A 190 26.96 7.74 0.01
CA GLN A 190 26.43 6.39 -0.08
C GLN A 190 25.07 6.38 -0.77
N THR A 191 24.14 7.29 -0.36
CA THR A 191 22.82 7.42 -0.98
C THR A 191 22.92 7.74 -2.48
N GLY A 192 23.86 8.60 -2.87
CA GLY A 192 24.08 8.92 -4.30
C GLY A 192 24.59 7.72 -5.10
N LEU A 193 25.51 6.95 -4.56
CA LEU A 193 26.03 5.72 -5.19
C LEU A 193 24.98 4.61 -5.25
N ASP A 194 24.17 4.45 -4.20
CA ASP A 194 23.10 3.46 -4.15
C ASP A 194 22.00 3.80 -5.17
N ALA A 195 21.63 5.08 -5.26
CA ALA A 195 20.69 5.55 -6.28
C ALA A 195 21.18 5.26 -7.70
N LEU A 196 22.48 5.44 -7.96
CA LEU A 196 23.08 5.14 -9.26
C LEU A 196 23.00 3.65 -9.59
N LYS A 197 23.45 2.79 -8.68
CA LYS A 197 23.41 1.34 -8.87
C LYS A 197 21.99 0.80 -8.99
N GLY A 198 21.09 1.25 -8.12
CA GLY A 198 19.70 0.85 -8.12
C GLY A 198 18.99 1.21 -9.44
N ALA A 199 19.31 2.39 -9.99
CA ALA A 199 18.77 2.82 -11.26
C ALA A 199 19.17 1.92 -12.43
N ASP A 200 20.43 1.55 -12.52
CA ASP A 200 20.90 0.69 -13.59
C ASP A 200 20.30 -0.72 -13.52
N ILE A 201 20.22 -1.31 -12.32
CA ILE A 201 19.59 -2.63 -12.12
C ILE A 201 18.12 -2.59 -12.48
N LEU A 202 17.36 -1.61 -11.98
CA LEU A 202 15.92 -1.49 -12.24
C LEU A 202 15.59 -1.27 -13.72
N SER A 203 16.47 -0.62 -14.48
CA SER A 203 16.29 -0.39 -15.91
C SER A 203 16.29 -1.67 -16.75
N ASP A 204 16.75 -2.78 -16.20
CA ASP A 204 16.77 -4.08 -16.88
C ASP A 204 15.46 -4.87 -16.71
N ALA A 205 14.67 -4.59 -15.66
CA ALA A 205 13.43 -5.31 -15.39
C ALA A 205 12.44 -5.31 -16.58
N PRO A 206 12.14 -4.18 -17.26
CA PRO A 206 11.23 -4.19 -18.40
C PRO A 206 11.77 -4.96 -19.61
N LYS A 207 13.08 -5.13 -19.74
CA LYS A 207 13.71 -5.78 -20.90
C LYS A 207 13.52 -7.30 -20.92
N THR A 208 13.36 -7.90 -19.75
CA THR A 208 13.19 -9.35 -19.56
C THR A 208 11.73 -9.76 -19.33
N TYR A 209 10.86 -8.76 -19.12
CA TYR A 209 9.47 -8.98 -18.80
C TYR A 209 8.62 -9.23 -20.05
N SER A 210 7.77 -10.24 -19.98
CA SER A 210 6.70 -10.47 -20.95
C SER A 210 5.50 -11.07 -20.20
N SER A 211 4.29 -10.63 -20.53
CA SER A 211 3.05 -11.14 -19.94
C SER A 211 1.91 -11.06 -20.94
N SER A 212 0.96 -11.96 -20.84
CA SER A 212 -0.29 -11.92 -21.60
C SER A 212 -1.30 -10.93 -20.98
N VAL A 213 -1.06 -10.46 -19.76
CA VAL A 213 -1.94 -9.56 -19.02
C VAL A 213 -1.77 -8.12 -19.49
N GLU A 214 -2.88 -7.50 -19.90
CA GLU A 214 -2.92 -6.10 -20.29
C GLU A 214 -3.39 -5.23 -19.12
N TYR A 215 -2.47 -4.47 -18.55
CA TYR A 215 -2.80 -3.52 -17.49
C TYR A 215 -3.48 -2.27 -18.01
N GLY A 216 -4.46 -1.76 -17.26
CA GLY A 216 -5.13 -0.50 -17.57
C GLY A 216 -4.18 0.70 -17.68
N GLY A 217 -4.64 1.78 -18.34
CA GLY A 217 -3.84 2.99 -18.60
C GLY A 217 -3.75 3.96 -17.41
N SER A 218 -4.35 3.67 -16.24
CA SER A 218 -4.25 4.55 -15.07
C SER A 218 -2.83 4.55 -14.50
N PRO A 219 -2.38 5.65 -13.88
CA PRO A 219 -1.05 5.69 -13.24
C PRO A 219 -0.83 4.55 -12.25
N LEU A 220 -1.83 4.22 -11.43
CA LEU A 220 -1.75 3.13 -10.48
C LEU A 220 -1.53 1.78 -11.18
N ALA A 221 -2.29 1.48 -12.23
CA ALA A 221 -2.15 0.24 -12.99
C ALA A 221 -0.74 0.10 -13.58
N GLN A 222 -0.17 1.20 -14.09
CA GLN A 222 1.19 1.20 -14.62
C GLN A 222 2.25 1.04 -13.53
N TRP A 223 2.06 1.64 -12.35
CA TRP A 223 2.97 1.43 -11.22
C TRP A 223 2.89 -0.01 -10.68
N ILE A 224 1.71 -0.60 -10.61
CA ILE A 224 1.53 -2.00 -10.23
C ILE A 224 2.17 -2.94 -11.28
N LYS A 225 2.06 -2.64 -12.57
CA LYS A 225 2.80 -3.34 -13.62
C LYS A 225 4.32 -3.26 -13.40
N ASN A 226 4.84 -2.08 -13.04
CA ASN A 226 6.26 -1.93 -12.74
C ASN A 226 6.68 -2.78 -11.53
N ILE A 227 5.81 -2.94 -10.52
CA ILE A 227 6.04 -3.87 -9.41
C ILE A 227 6.18 -5.30 -9.94
N ALA A 228 5.27 -5.76 -10.82
CA ALA A 228 5.36 -7.09 -11.42
C ALA A 228 6.68 -7.29 -12.18
N GLN A 229 7.10 -6.31 -12.99
CA GLN A 229 8.35 -6.36 -13.74
C GLN A 229 9.57 -6.52 -12.82
N VAL A 230 9.64 -5.74 -11.75
CA VAL A 230 10.79 -5.79 -10.81
C VAL A 230 10.75 -7.06 -9.96
N HIS A 231 9.57 -7.51 -9.53
CA HIS A 231 9.42 -8.74 -8.78
C HIS A 231 9.84 -9.97 -9.61
N LEU A 232 9.38 -10.04 -10.86
CA LEU A 232 9.69 -11.14 -11.77
C LEU A 232 11.14 -11.14 -12.26
N ALA A 233 11.83 -9.99 -12.21
CA ALA A 233 13.26 -9.90 -12.49
C ALA A 233 14.14 -10.44 -11.34
N ASP A 234 13.54 -10.79 -10.19
CA ASP A 234 14.16 -11.47 -9.04
C ASP A 234 15.39 -10.74 -8.46
N PHE A 235 15.25 -9.42 -8.26
CA PHE A 235 16.30 -8.58 -7.66
C PHE A 235 16.37 -8.68 -6.11
N GLY A 236 15.64 -9.63 -5.52
CA GLY A 236 15.58 -9.82 -4.08
C GLY A 236 14.79 -8.73 -3.34
N THR A 237 13.89 -8.02 -4.03
CA THR A 237 13.02 -7.01 -3.42
C THR A 237 11.96 -7.67 -2.54
N ARG A 238 11.87 -7.23 -1.30
CA ARG A 238 10.97 -7.77 -0.27
C ARG A 238 9.77 -6.88 0.02
N ILE A 239 9.89 -5.58 -0.25
CA ILE A 239 8.83 -4.59 0.02
C ILE A 239 8.65 -3.71 -1.21
N PHE A 240 7.43 -3.66 -1.72
CA PHE A 240 7.00 -2.70 -2.72
C PHE A 240 5.98 -1.74 -2.13
N TYR A 241 6.06 -0.49 -2.53
CA TYR A 241 5.10 0.52 -2.14
C TYR A 241 4.62 1.29 -3.36
N THR A 242 3.32 1.52 -3.43
CA THR A 242 2.71 2.43 -4.39
C THR A 242 1.37 2.92 -3.86
N GLY A 243 0.71 3.78 -4.60
CA GLY A 243 -0.61 4.26 -4.25
C GLY A 243 -1.13 5.25 -5.27
N VAL A 244 -2.30 5.81 -5.00
CA VAL A 244 -2.87 6.86 -5.82
C VAL A 244 -2.28 8.22 -5.45
N ASN A 245 -2.43 9.21 -6.34
CA ASN A 245 -1.98 10.57 -6.04
C ASN A 245 -2.69 11.13 -4.78
N PRO A 246 -2.04 12.02 -4.02
CA PRO A 246 -2.63 12.62 -2.83
C PRO A 246 -4.02 13.22 -3.10
N GLY A 247 -4.99 12.90 -2.24
CA GLY A 247 -6.37 13.40 -2.33
C GLY A 247 -7.24 12.74 -3.40
N THR A 248 -6.80 11.66 -4.05
CA THR A 248 -7.58 10.99 -5.11
C THR A 248 -8.94 10.50 -4.60
N PHE A 249 -9.00 9.91 -3.41
CA PHE A 249 -10.23 9.41 -2.79
C PHE A 249 -10.93 10.44 -1.91
N ASP A 250 -10.55 11.71 -1.95
CA ASP A 250 -11.15 12.79 -1.14
C ASP A 250 -12.48 13.26 -1.74
N THR A 251 -13.48 12.39 -1.70
CA THR A 251 -14.77 12.54 -2.39
C THR A 251 -15.77 13.39 -1.61
N HIS A 252 -15.43 14.65 -1.33
CA HIS A 252 -16.39 15.59 -0.73
C HIS A 252 -17.58 15.93 -1.63
N ALA A 253 -17.45 15.71 -2.93
CA ALA A 253 -18.50 15.99 -3.91
C ALA A 253 -18.45 15.02 -5.08
N ASN A 254 -19.60 14.82 -5.74
CA ASN A 254 -19.76 13.93 -6.90
C ASN A 254 -19.29 12.48 -6.62
N GLU A 255 -19.45 12.02 -5.39
CA GLU A 255 -18.97 10.71 -4.96
C GLU A 255 -19.55 9.57 -5.80
N ASN A 256 -20.85 9.58 -6.07
CA ASN A 256 -21.54 8.57 -6.89
C ASN A 256 -21.00 8.44 -8.33
N ILE A 257 -20.28 9.45 -8.82
CA ILE A 257 -19.63 9.43 -10.15
C ILE A 257 -18.15 9.07 -10.02
N THR A 258 -17.49 9.58 -8.99
CA THR A 258 -16.04 9.49 -8.83
C THR A 258 -15.62 8.16 -8.23
N LEU A 259 -16.25 7.75 -7.14
CA LEU A 259 -15.88 6.55 -6.39
C LEU A 259 -15.94 5.25 -7.21
N PRO A 260 -16.97 5.02 -8.07
CA PRO A 260 -17.00 3.83 -8.92
C PRO A 260 -15.83 3.74 -9.91
N LYS A 261 -15.38 4.88 -10.46
CA LYS A 261 -14.21 4.90 -11.37
C LYS A 261 -12.93 4.56 -10.61
N LEU A 262 -12.76 5.14 -9.43
CA LEU A 262 -11.59 4.91 -8.60
C LEU A 262 -11.49 3.44 -8.17
N TRP A 263 -12.60 2.87 -7.68
CA TRP A 263 -12.62 1.46 -7.30
C TRP A 263 -12.51 0.51 -8.48
N GLY A 264 -13.06 0.86 -9.63
CA GLY A 264 -12.88 0.11 -10.88
C GLY A 264 -11.40 0.06 -11.28
N ASP A 265 -10.70 1.20 -11.29
CA ASP A 265 -9.28 1.27 -11.61
C ASP A 265 -8.42 0.47 -10.63
N VAL A 266 -8.67 0.60 -9.32
CA VAL A 266 -7.93 -0.14 -8.27
C VAL A 266 -8.20 -1.63 -8.37
N SER A 267 -9.47 -2.03 -8.47
CA SER A 267 -9.87 -3.43 -8.47
C SER A 267 -9.34 -4.18 -9.69
N ASN A 268 -9.40 -3.57 -10.87
CA ASN A 268 -8.81 -4.13 -12.08
C ASN A 268 -7.29 -4.26 -11.94
N ALA A 269 -6.61 -3.20 -11.50
CA ALA A 269 -5.15 -3.21 -11.38
C ALA A 269 -4.64 -4.29 -10.40
N VAL A 270 -5.35 -4.51 -9.29
CA VAL A 270 -5.03 -5.58 -8.32
C VAL A 270 -5.25 -6.96 -8.92
N SER A 271 -6.36 -7.15 -9.64
CA SER A 271 -6.66 -8.41 -10.32
C SER A 271 -5.66 -8.70 -11.45
N ASP A 272 -5.33 -7.70 -12.29
CA ASP A 272 -4.35 -7.83 -13.36
C ASP A 272 -2.98 -8.24 -12.78
N PHE A 273 -2.55 -7.60 -11.70
CA PHE A 273 -1.30 -7.94 -11.00
C PHE A 273 -1.31 -9.39 -10.49
N TYR A 274 -2.39 -9.80 -9.86
CA TYR A 274 -2.51 -11.17 -9.37
C TYR A 274 -2.46 -12.19 -10.51
N GLN A 275 -3.15 -11.93 -11.63
CA GLN A 275 -3.14 -12.81 -12.79
C GLN A 275 -1.76 -12.87 -13.46
N ASP A 276 -1.06 -11.74 -13.54
CA ASP A 276 0.30 -11.66 -14.07
C ASP A 276 1.28 -12.49 -13.23
N LEU A 277 1.27 -12.33 -11.92
CA LEU A 277 2.08 -13.15 -11.02
C LEU A 277 1.74 -14.64 -11.13
N LYS A 278 0.46 -14.97 -11.26
CA LYS A 278 -0.01 -16.34 -11.41
C LYS A 278 0.46 -16.97 -12.72
N GLU A 279 0.45 -16.22 -13.84
CA GLU A 279 1.01 -16.66 -15.12
C GLU A 279 2.46 -17.10 -14.98
N HIS A 280 3.21 -16.41 -14.11
CA HIS A 280 4.64 -16.65 -13.86
C HIS A 280 4.93 -17.58 -12.66
N ASN A 281 3.91 -18.13 -11.99
CA ASN A 281 4.03 -18.92 -10.75
C ASN A 281 4.78 -18.17 -9.63
N ALA A 282 4.51 -16.87 -9.50
CA ALA A 282 5.13 -15.94 -8.55
C ALA A 282 4.09 -15.26 -7.62
N ASN A 283 2.92 -15.87 -7.47
CA ASN A 283 1.81 -15.31 -6.67
C ASN A 283 1.81 -15.79 -5.21
N GLU A 284 2.43 -16.94 -4.91
CA GLU A 284 2.39 -17.52 -3.57
C GLU A 284 3.23 -16.75 -2.55
N GLU A 285 4.32 -16.11 -2.99
CA GLU A 285 5.21 -15.32 -2.15
C GLU A 285 4.77 -13.86 -1.94
N VAL A 286 3.66 -13.42 -2.55
CA VAL A 286 3.24 -12.02 -2.52
C VAL A 286 1.91 -11.84 -1.80
N VAL A 287 1.87 -10.88 -0.85
CA VAL A 287 0.62 -10.37 -0.28
C VAL A 287 0.54 -8.85 -0.45
N ILE A 288 -0.67 -8.35 -0.60
CA ILE A 288 -0.98 -6.94 -0.79
C ILE A 288 -1.71 -6.42 0.45
N LEU A 289 -1.22 -5.33 1.04
CA LEU A 289 -1.97 -4.51 1.98
C LEU A 289 -2.55 -3.31 1.23
N LEU A 290 -3.88 -3.19 1.18
CA LEU A 290 -4.59 -2.05 0.63
C LEU A 290 -5.29 -1.29 1.76
N PHE A 291 -4.99 0.00 1.93
CA PHE A 291 -5.50 0.81 3.03
C PHE A 291 -5.64 2.29 2.68
N THR A 292 -6.32 3.02 3.55
CA THR A 292 -6.37 4.49 3.56
C THR A 292 -6.14 5.03 4.96
N GLU A 293 -5.93 6.33 5.10
CA GLU A 293 -5.53 6.97 6.34
C GLU A 293 -6.63 7.14 7.38
N PHE A 294 -7.91 7.20 6.97
CA PHE A 294 -9.13 7.20 7.81
C PHE A 294 -10.36 6.96 6.95
N GLY A 295 -11.53 6.76 7.57
CA GLY A 295 -12.82 6.67 6.88
C GLY A 295 -13.53 8.02 6.78
N ARG A 296 -14.74 7.99 6.22
CA ARG A 296 -15.57 9.17 6.04
C ARG A 296 -16.67 9.25 7.10
N ARG A 297 -17.30 10.44 7.22
CA ARG A 297 -18.50 10.65 8.03
C ARG A 297 -19.57 9.64 7.68
N VAL A 298 -20.32 9.20 8.70
CA VAL A 298 -21.46 8.30 8.49
C VAL A 298 -22.56 9.00 7.69
N VAL A 299 -22.85 10.25 8.01
CA VAL A 299 -23.86 11.07 7.29
C VAL A 299 -23.24 11.72 6.05
N ASP A 300 -23.91 11.61 4.90
CA ASP A 300 -23.50 12.31 3.69
C ASP A 300 -23.73 13.82 3.77
N ASN A 301 -23.06 14.59 2.92
CA ASN A 301 -23.21 16.04 2.84
C ASN A 301 -24.09 16.49 1.66
N GLY A 302 -24.80 15.56 1.03
CA GLY A 302 -25.68 15.80 -0.13
C GLY A 302 -24.99 15.67 -1.50
N SER A 303 -23.67 15.36 -1.54
CA SER A 303 -22.92 15.15 -2.80
C SER A 303 -21.76 14.18 -2.64
N GLY A 304 -21.31 13.97 -1.43
CA GLY A 304 -20.21 13.11 -1.02
C GLY A 304 -20.16 13.05 0.49
N THR A 305 -18.97 12.90 1.05
CA THR A 305 -18.78 12.69 2.48
C THR A 305 -17.61 13.52 3.01
N ASP A 306 -17.74 13.99 4.26
CA ASP A 306 -16.68 14.69 4.95
C ASP A 306 -15.75 13.71 5.67
N HIS A 307 -14.60 14.21 6.20
CA HIS A 307 -13.62 13.40 6.91
C HIS A 307 -14.20 12.80 8.20
N GLY A 308 -13.97 11.52 8.39
CA GLY A 308 -14.37 10.74 9.57
C GLY A 308 -13.21 10.02 10.25
N SER A 309 -13.44 8.80 10.77
CA SER A 309 -12.40 8.06 11.50
C SER A 309 -12.30 6.58 11.11
N GLY A 310 -13.17 5.70 11.60
CA GLY A 310 -13.11 4.27 11.32
C GLY A 310 -13.19 3.92 9.84
N SER A 311 -12.39 2.97 9.39
CA SER A 311 -12.27 2.57 7.98
C SER A 311 -12.29 1.06 7.83
N VAL A 312 -12.09 0.58 6.62
CA VAL A 312 -11.85 -0.80 6.23
C VAL A 312 -10.50 -0.89 5.52
N ALA A 313 -9.80 -2.01 5.66
CA ALA A 313 -8.58 -2.30 4.91
C ALA A 313 -8.65 -3.72 4.35
N PHE A 314 -7.77 -4.05 3.41
CA PHE A 314 -7.79 -5.35 2.75
C PHE A 314 -6.38 -5.97 2.74
N MET A 315 -6.32 -7.27 3.02
CA MET A 315 -5.16 -8.11 2.73
C MET A 315 -5.52 -9.04 1.58
N ILE A 316 -4.66 -9.11 0.56
CA ILE A 316 -4.97 -9.82 -0.69
C ILE A 316 -3.78 -10.69 -1.11
N GLY A 317 -4.02 -11.93 -1.51
CA GLY A 317 -3.00 -12.86 -2.03
C GLY A 317 -3.23 -14.31 -1.64
N ASP A 318 -2.44 -15.23 -2.18
CA ASP A 318 -2.56 -16.66 -1.85
C ASP A 318 -2.10 -16.99 -0.43
N GLY A 319 -1.17 -16.20 0.13
CA GLY A 319 -0.77 -16.28 1.53
C GLY A 319 -1.83 -15.81 2.52
N VAL A 320 -2.96 -15.28 2.02
CA VAL A 320 -4.04 -14.74 2.85
C VAL A 320 -5.15 -15.78 3.04
N LYS A 321 -5.59 -15.95 4.27
CA LYS A 321 -6.81 -16.66 4.63
C LYS A 321 -7.98 -15.69 4.52
N GLY A 322 -8.72 -15.79 3.40
CA GLY A 322 -9.82 -14.87 3.12
C GLY A 322 -10.96 -14.95 4.13
N GLY A 323 -11.72 -13.89 4.24
CA GLY A 323 -12.87 -13.77 5.15
C GLY A 323 -13.01 -12.37 5.76
N LEU A 324 -13.93 -12.25 6.70
CA LEU A 324 -14.17 -11.03 7.47
C LEU A 324 -13.39 -11.08 8.79
N TYR A 325 -12.66 -10.03 9.12
CA TYR A 325 -11.86 -9.90 10.33
C TYR A 325 -12.26 -8.66 11.11
N GLY A 326 -12.49 -8.83 12.41
CA GLY A 326 -13.09 -7.84 13.28
C GLY A 326 -14.61 -7.73 13.07
N GLU A 327 -15.25 -6.93 13.92
CA GLU A 327 -16.67 -6.64 13.82
C GLU A 327 -16.90 -5.40 12.95
N TYR A 328 -17.98 -5.40 12.17
CA TYR A 328 -18.39 -4.19 11.48
C TYR A 328 -18.86 -3.15 12.50
N PRO A 329 -18.35 -1.90 12.47
CA PRO A 329 -18.77 -0.88 13.44
C PRO A 329 -20.24 -0.56 13.30
N SER A 330 -20.93 -0.31 14.42
CA SER A 330 -22.35 0.02 14.45
C SER A 330 -22.63 1.40 13.84
N LEU A 331 -23.73 1.51 13.12
CA LEU A 331 -24.25 2.78 12.59
C LEU A 331 -25.32 3.42 13.48
N GLU A 332 -25.65 2.80 14.64
CA GLU A 332 -26.57 3.41 15.60
C GLU A 332 -26.03 4.76 16.08
N PRO A 333 -26.82 5.85 16.05
CA PRO A 333 -26.34 7.22 16.34
C PRO A 333 -25.61 7.36 17.67
N GLU A 334 -26.05 6.65 18.72
CA GLU A 334 -25.46 6.67 20.05
C GLU A 334 -24.14 5.90 20.18
N LYS A 335 -23.78 5.11 19.16
CA LYS A 335 -22.53 4.35 19.10
C LYS A 335 -21.49 5.00 18.17
N LEU A 336 -21.85 6.10 17.53
CA LEU A 336 -20.92 6.87 16.70
C LEU A 336 -20.01 7.74 17.57
N ASP A 337 -18.77 7.90 17.14
CA ASP A 337 -17.84 8.84 17.78
C ASP A 337 -17.99 10.24 17.17
N SER A 338 -18.83 11.07 17.78
CA SER A 338 -19.11 12.43 17.31
C SER A 338 -19.62 12.47 15.86
N GLY A 339 -20.37 11.44 15.45
CA GLY A 339 -20.92 11.26 14.10
C GLY A 339 -19.99 10.55 13.12
N ASP A 340 -18.85 10.04 13.59
CA ASP A 340 -17.94 9.19 12.83
C ASP A 340 -18.19 7.72 13.12
N LEU A 341 -17.82 6.87 12.16
CA LEU A 341 -17.74 5.45 12.38
C LEU A 341 -16.68 5.15 13.44
N HIS A 342 -17.08 4.46 14.50
CA HIS A 342 -16.13 4.06 15.55
C HIS A 342 -15.12 3.06 14.97
N TRP A 343 -13.84 3.20 15.36
CA TRP A 343 -12.84 2.17 15.05
C TRP A 343 -12.91 1.06 16.14
N ASN A 344 -12.91 -0.21 15.70
CA ASN A 344 -12.92 -1.39 16.59
C ASN A 344 -11.56 -2.05 16.68
N ASN A 345 -10.74 -1.87 15.64
CA ASN A 345 -9.47 -2.55 15.49
C ASN A 345 -8.35 -1.54 15.24
N ASP A 346 -7.36 -1.56 16.09
CA ASP A 346 -6.15 -0.77 15.88
C ASP A 346 -5.40 -1.29 14.64
N PHE A 347 -5.07 -0.38 13.70
CA PHE A 347 -4.39 -0.75 12.46
C PHE A 347 -3.03 -1.41 12.69
N ARG A 348 -2.37 -1.15 13.84
CA ARG A 348 -1.09 -1.75 14.21
C ARG A 348 -1.19 -3.26 14.43
N ARG A 349 -2.38 -3.79 14.71
CA ARG A 349 -2.65 -5.25 14.71
C ARG A 349 -2.38 -5.85 13.33
N THR A 350 -2.78 -5.15 12.26
CA THR A 350 -2.50 -5.56 10.87
C THR A 350 -1.00 -5.56 10.59
N TYR A 351 -0.30 -4.52 11.01
CA TYR A 351 1.15 -4.43 10.84
C TYR A 351 1.90 -5.52 11.63
N ALA A 352 1.52 -5.77 12.89
CA ALA A 352 2.08 -6.84 13.69
C ALA A 352 1.87 -8.21 13.03
N THR A 353 0.67 -8.48 12.50
CA THR A 353 0.38 -9.73 11.78
C THR A 353 1.27 -9.88 10.53
N ILE A 354 1.41 -8.81 9.73
CA ILE A 354 2.26 -8.81 8.53
C ILE A 354 3.72 -9.05 8.91
N LEU A 355 4.23 -8.30 9.90
CA LEU A 355 5.63 -8.39 10.31
C LEU A 355 5.98 -9.79 10.84
N GLU A 356 5.19 -10.34 11.75
CA GLU A 356 5.53 -11.61 12.40
C GLU A 356 5.11 -12.83 11.59
N GLN A 357 3.86 -12.90 11.11
CA GLN A 357 3.36 -14.12 10.46
C GLN A 357 3.76 -14.20 8.98
N TRP A 358 3.91 -13.06 8.30
CA TRP A 358 4.26 -13.05 6.88
C TRP A 358 5.75 -12.82 6.65
N MET A 359 6.31 -11.75 7.23
CA MET A 359 7.70 -11.35 7.00
C MET A 359 8.72 -12.07 7.90
N GLY A 360 8.27 -12.68 9.00
CA GLY A 360 9.14 -13.36 9.98
C GLY A 360 9.99 -12.42 10.82
N LEU A 361 9.53 -11.17 11.03
CA LEU A 361 10.21 -10.13 11.78
C LEU A 361 9.57 -9.96 13.16
N ASP A 362 10.35 -9.51 14.16
CA ASP A 362 9.82 -9.08 15.45
C ASP A 362 9.10 -7.72 15.30
N ALA A 363 7.80 -7.70 15.54
CA ALA A 363 6.99 -6.49 15.41
C ALA A 363 7.23 -5.47 16.53
N ASN A 364 7.60 -5.90 17.71
CA ASN A 364 7.71 -5.04 18.89
C ASN A 364 8.72 -3.88 18.72
N PRO A 365 9.98 -4.10 18.29
CA PRO A 365 10.93 -3.00 18.09
C PRO A 365 10.53 -2.07 16.93
N ILE A 366 9.76 -2.57 15.96
CA ILE A 366 9.30 -1.81 14.80
C ILE A 366 8.12 -0.91 15.18
N LEU A 367 7.13 -1.45 15.88
CA LEU A 367 5.88 -0.77 16.23
C LEU A 367 5.91 -0.06 17.58
N GLY A 368 6.91 -0.37 18.43
CA GLY A 368 7.10 0.23 19.74
C GLY A 368 6.23 -0.37 20.85
N ASP A 369 5.40 -1.36 20.54
CA ASP A 369 4.57 -2.09 21.49
C ASP A 369 4.15 -3.45 20.89
N THR A 370 3.49 -4.28 21.70
CA THR A 370 2.93 -5.57 21.28
C THR A 370 1.44 -5.43 20.98
N TYR A 371 1.03 -5.90 19.81
CA TYR A 371 -0.35 -5.84 19.36
C TYR A 371 -0.91 -7.24 19.15
N GLU A 372 -2.15 -7.46 19.56
CA GLU A 372 -2.88 -8.67 19.23
C GLU A 372 -2.98 -8.83 17.72
N GLN A 373 -2.65 -10.00 17.21
CA GLN A 373 -2.62 -10.27 15.78
C GLN A 373 -3.96 -10.79 15.26
N PHE A 374 -4.20 -10.57 13.98
CA PHE A 374 -5.25 -11.26 13.24
C PHE A 374 -4.78 -12.65 12.78
N ASP A 375 -5.73 -13.53 12.42
CA ASP A 375 -5.47 -14.87 11.88
C ASP A 375 -5.73 -14.89 10.36
N PHE A 376 -5.23 -13.90 9.62
CA PHE A 376 -5.45 -13.81 8.17
C PHE A 376 -4.27 -14.32 7.32
N ILE A 377 -3.16 -14.74 7.90
CA ILE A 377 -2.05 -15.39 7.19
C ILE A 377 -2.23 -16.92 7.25
N ARG A 378 -1.93 -17.59 6.12
CA ARG A 378 -2.04 -19.05 5.97
C ARG A 378 -0.83 -19.79 6.53
#